data_11467da121302eda29eb39e2fe002563
#
_entry.id   11467da121302eda29eb39e2fe002563
#
_cell.length_a   1.000
_cell.length_b   1.000
_cell.length_c   1.000
_cell.angle_alpha   90.00
_cell.angle_beta   90.00
_cell.angle_gamma   90.00
#
_symmetry.space_group_name_H-M   'P 1'
#
loop_
_entity.id
_entity.type
_entity.pdbx_description
1 polymer ?
#
loop_
_entity_poly.entity_id
_entity_poly.type
_entity_poly.pdbx_seq_one_letter_code
_entity_poly.pdbx_strand_id
1 'polypeptide(L)'
;MTSKTGTVLVTGCNRGIGLEFVKQYLLLNWEVIATCRKPEKADDLIRLSDGNPNLILHTLDITNESSVDGFLKEIGDWPIDLLINNAAYLGPPDPQKFGQIDYQMFTRSFEVNAIGPMRVTEKLIENVRLGNMKKIVFLASSAGSI
;
A
#
# COMPACT_ATOMS: atom_id res chain seq x y z
N MET A 1 -16.84 16.74 -17.84
CA MET A 1 -16.01 16.08 -16.82
C MET A 1 -16.52 14.65 -16.65
N THR A 2 -15.70 13.68 -16.94
CA THR A 2 -16.05 12.28 -16.64
C THR A 2 -15.96 12.07 -15.12
N SER A 3 -17.01 11.56 -14.50
CA SER A 3 -16.99 11.20 -13.08
C SER A 3 -15.88 10.18 -12.82
N LYS A 4 -15.18 10.29 -11.69
CA LYS A 4 -14.19 9.29 -11.27
C LYS A 4 -14.87 7.93 -11.08
N THR A 5 -14.18 6.87 -11.44
CA THR A 5 -14.71 5.48 -11.35
C THR A 5 -14.80 5.03 -9.87
N GLY A 6 -13.86 5.46 -9.04
CA GLY A 6 -13.79 5.14 -7.61
C GLY A 6 -12.48 5.62 -7.02
N THR A 7 -12.26 5.33 -5.75
CA THR A 7 -11.02 5.63 -5.02
C THR A 7 -10.30 4.33 -4.65
N VAL A 8 -9.03 4.21 -5.04
CA VAL A 8 -8.16 3.10 -4.64
C VAL A 8 -7.02 3.61 -3.78
N LEU A 9 -6.77 2.93 -2.67
CA LEU A 9 -5.57 3.13 -1.86
C LEU A 9 -4.63 1.95 -2.05
N VAL A 10 -3.37 2.24 -2.38
CA VAL A 10 -2.33 1.23 -2.59
C VAL A 10 -1.14 1.49 -1.66
N THR A 11 -0.69 0.48 -0.93
CA THR A 11 0.51 0.57 -0.11
C THR A 11 1.76 0.11 -0.87
N GLY A 12 2.92 0.74 -0.60
CA GLY A 12 4.19 0.34 -1.21
C GLY A 12 4.31 0.69 -2.69
N CYS A 13 3.96 1.92 -3.08
CA CYS A 13 3.84 2.35 -4.47
C CYS A 13 5.12 2.89 -5.11
N ASN A 14 6.22 3.00 -4.38
CA ASN A 14 7.44 3.66 -4.88
C ASN A 14 8.13 2.91 -6.04
N ARG A 15 7.80 1.65 -6.27
CA ARG A 15 8.38 0.80 -7.33
C ARG A 15 7.55 -0.47 -7.58
N GLY A 16 7.93 -1.22 -8.61
CA GLY A 16 7.44 -2.58 -8.86
C GLY A 16 5.93 -2.65 -9.06
N ILE A 17 5.31 -3.68 -8.50
CA ILE A 17 3.87 -3.95 -8.66
C ILE A 17 3.00 -2.81 -8.12
N GLY A 18 3.37 -2.23 -6.97
CA GLY A 18 2.63 -1.11 -6.40
C GLY A 18 2.59 0.12 -7.33
N LEU A 19 3.73 0.46 -7.94
CA LEU A 19 3.80 1.53 -8.92
C LEU A 19 2.97 1.22 -10.18
N GLU A 20 2.98 -0.03 -10.61
CA GLU A 20 2.18 -0.46 -11.76
C GLU A 20 0.68 -0.39 -11.47
N PHE A 21 0.22 -0.76 -10.27
CA PHE A 21 -1.17 -0.53 -9.86
C PHE A 21 -1.55 0.95 -9.97
N VAL A 22 -0.70 1.85 -9.48
CA VAL A 22 -0.96 3.30 -9.60
C VAL A 22 -1.21 3.70 -11.06
N LYS A 23 -0.31 3.30 -11.97
CA LYS A 23 -0.45 3.60 -13.41
C LYS A 23 -1.75 3.07 -13.99
N GLN A 24 -2.06 1.80 -13.73
CA GLN A 24 -3.24 1.14 -14.29
C GLN A 24 -4.54 1.78 -13.77
N TYR A 25 -4.65 2.07 -12.48
CA TYR A 25 -5.86 2.70 -11.94
C TYR A 25 -6.04 4.15 -12.42
N LEU A 26 -4.94 4.91 -12.61
CA LEU A 26 -5.01 6.22 -13.24
C LEU A 26 -5.54 6.15 -14.68
N LEU A 27 -5.09 5.17 -15.49
CA LEU A 27 -5.61 4.94 -16.83
C LEU A 27 -7.11 4.58 -16.85
N LEU A 28 -7.60 3.94 -15.80
CA LEU A 28 -9.01 3.60 -15.60
C LEU A 28 -9.85 4.75 -15.00
N ASN A 29 -9.28 5.94 -14.90
CA ASN A 29 -9.92 7.14 -14.35
C ASN A 29 -10.34 6.98 -12.87
N TRP A 30 -9.53 6.26 -12.09
CA TRP A 30 -9.68 6.19 -10.64
C TRP A 30 -8.94 7.34 -9.96
N GLU A 31 -9.43 7.73 -8.79
CA GLU A 31 -8.64 8.49 -7.84
C GLU A 31 -7.72 7.51 -7.09
N VAL A 32 -6.42 7.81 -7.08
CA VAL A 32 -5.41 6.91 -6.52
C VAL A 32 -4.73 7.58 -5.33
N ILE A 33 -4.87 6.98 -4.16
CA ILE A 33 -4.10 7.32 -2.97
C ILE A 33 -2.91 6.37 -2.94
N ALA A 34 -1.74 6.85 -3.37
CA ALA A 34 -0.51 6.08 -3.41
C ALA A 34 0.34 6.35 -2.18
N THR A 35 0.70 5.30 -1.46
CA THR A 35 1.47 5.46 -0.23
C THR A 35 2.80 4.72 -0.28
N CYS A 36 3.82 5.32 0.31
CA CYS A 36 5.11 4.68 0.57
C CYS A 36 5.82 5.40 1.73
N ARG A 37 6.92 4.83 2.22
CA ARG A 37 7.64 5.38 3.38
C ARG A 37 8.29 6.74 3.12
N LYS A 38 8.72 7.00 1.90
CA LYS A 38 9.44 8.21 1.47
C LYS A 38 8.99 8.64 0.08
N PRO A 39 7.79 9.21 -0.05
CA PRO A 39 7.27 9.64 -1.35
C PRO A 39 8.15 10.73 -1.99
N GLU A 40 8.82 11.56 -1.20
CA GLU A 40 9.76 12.58 -1.65
C GLU A 40 11.01 12.03 -2.36
N LYS A 41 11.24 10.70 -2.27
CA LYS A 41 12.34 9.97 -2.94
C LYS A 41 11.83 9.00 -4.01
N ALA A 42 10.55 9.03 -4.30
CA ALA A 42 9.90 8.15 -5.28
C ALA A 42 9.74 8.88 -6.62
N ASP A 43 10.86 9.07 -7.34
CA ASP A 43 10.91 9.87 -8.57
C ASP A 43 9.84 9.49 -9.60
N ASP A 44 9.55 8.20 -9.76
CA ASP A 44 8.53 7.72 -10.68
C ASP A 44 7.11 8.13 -10.25
N LEU A 45 6.81 8.08 -8.94
CA LEU A 45 5.54 8.55 -8.42
C LEU A 45 5.40 10.07 -8.54
N ILE A 46 6.47 10.81 -8.24
CA ILE A 46 6.50 12.27 -8.36
C ILE A 46 6.21 12.65 -9.82
N ARG A 47 6.89 12.03 -10.78
CA ARG A 47 6.64 12.28 -12.21
C ARG A 47 5.22 11.96 -12.64
N LEU A 48 4.62 10.89 -12.08
CA LEU A 48 3.23 10.54 -12.37
C LEU A 48 2.23 11.53 -11.75
N SER A 49 2.56 12.12 -10.60
CA SER A 49 1.70 13.11 -9.94
C SER A 49 1.72 14.48 -10.64
N ASP A 50 2.80 14.77 -11.37
CA ASP A 50 2.92 16.02 -12.10
C ASP A 50 1.84 16.12 -13.19
N GLY A 51 0.89 17.04 -12.97
CA GLY A 51 -0.22 17.26 -13.88
C GLY A 51 -1.35 16.22 -13.82
N ASN A 52 -1.32 15.30 -12.87
CA ASN A 52 -2.39 14.31 -12.66
C ASN A 52 -3.14 14.54 -11.33
N PRO A 53 -4.27 15.27 -11.36
CA PRO A 53 -5.01 15.60 -10.14
C PRO A 53 -5.68 14.40 -9.46
N ASN A 54 -5.72 13.25 -10.13
CA ASN A 54 -6.28 12.03 -9.57
C ASN A 54 -5.26 11.20 -8.77
N LEU A 55 -3.98 11.61 -8.73
CA LEU A 55 -2.94 10.93 -7.95
C LEU A 55 -2.57 11.77 -6.72
N ILE A 56 -2.73 11.17 -5.56
CA ILE A 56 -2.42 11.78 -4.27
C ILE A 56 -1.36 10.92 -3.58
N LEU A 57 -0.25 11.55 -3.19
CA LEU A 57 0.86 10.87 -2.54
C LEU A 57 0.85 11.12 -1.04
N HIS A 58 0.97 10.05 -0.26
CA HIS A 58 1.08 10.13 1.19
C HIS A 58 2.25 9.29 1.73
N THR A 59 2.81 9.77 2.82
CA THR A 59 3.78 8.99 3.61
C THR A 59 3.04 7.94 4.43
N LEU A 60 3.47 6.67 4.32
CA LEU A 60 2.94 5.60 5.15
C LEU A 60 4.01 4.52 5.36
N ASP A 61 4.40 4.32 6.61
CA ASP A 61 5.14 3.14 7.06
C ASP A 61 4.16 2.21 7.79
N ILE A 62 3.81 1.11 7.15
CA ILE A 62 2.81 0.16 7.66
C ILE A 62 3.28 -0.57 8.93
N THR A 63 4.58 -0.54 9.24
CA THR A 63 5.16 -1.13 10.45
C THR A 63 5.17 -0.18 11.64
N ASN A 64 4.89 1.09 11.42
CA ASN A 64 4.91 2.14 12.42
C ASN A 64 3.50 2.63 12.74
N GLU A 65 3.02 2.36 13.95
CA GLU A 65 1.65 2.72 14.37
C GLU A 65 1.42 4.23 14.29
N SER A 66 2.38 5.05 14.74
CA SER A 66 2.25 6.51 14.67
C SER A 66 2.17 7.02 13.22
N SER A 67 2.85 6.35 12.28
CA SER A 67 2.75 6.67 10.86
C SER A 67 1.36 6.36 10.31
N VAL A 68 0.79 5.22 10.70
CA VAL A 68 -0.57 4.83 10.28
C VAL A 68 -1.61 5.78 10.88
N ASP A 69 -1.50 6.12 12.16
CA ASP A 69 -2.40 7.07 12.83
C ASP A 69 -2.29 8.49 12.24
N GLY A 70 -1.08 8.93 11.87
CA GLY A 70 -0.85 10.19 11.18
C GLY A 70 -1.52 10.22 9.81
N PHE A 71 -1.32 9.17 9.04
CA PHE A 71 -1.95 9.01 7.73
C PHE A 71 -3.50 9.02 7.84
N LEU A 72 -4.06 8.29 8.81
CA LEU A 72 -5.50 8.29 9.03
C LEU A 72 -6.06 9.68 9.33
N LYS A 73 -5.33 10.49 10.12
CA LYS A 73 -5.71 11.88 10.39
C LYS A 73 -5.68 12.76 9.13
N GLU A 74 -4.70 12.52 8.25
CA GLU A 74 -4.57 13.29 7.00
C GLU A 74 -5.73 13.01 6.04
N ILE A 75 -6.12 11.75 5.89
CA ILE A 75 -7.22 11.39 4.97
C ILE A 75 -8.62 11.56 5.58
N GLY A 76 -8.73 11.59 6.92
CA GLY A 76 -10.04 11.71 7.60
C GLY A 76 -11.03 10.65 7.14
N ASP A 77 -12.28 11.06 6.86
CA ASP A 77 -13.37 10.19 6.42
C ASP A 77 -13.41 9.97 4.89
N TRP A 78 -12.26 10.01 4.21
CA TRP A 78 -12.21 9.81 2.77
C TRP A 78 -12.68 8.40 2.38
N PRO A 79 -13.74 8.27 1.55
CA PRO A 79 -14.25 6.97 1.14
C PRO A 79 -13.22 6.22 0.27
N ILE A 80 -12.95 4.97 0.60
CA ILE A 80 -12.04 4.09 -0.14
C ILE A 80 -12.85 2.92 -0.70
N ASP A 81 -12.95 2.83 -2.02
CA ASP A 81 -13.64 1.73 -2.71
C ASP A 81 -12.83 0.44 -2.68
N LEU A 82 -11.49 0.58 -2.79
CA LEU A 82 -10.57 -0.54 -2.87
C LEU A 82 -9.29 -0.24 -2.08
N LEU A 83 -8.99 -1.05 -1.08
CA LEU A 83 -7.71 -1.05 -0.37
C LEU A 83 -6.84 -2.20 -0.89
N ILE A 84 -5.65 -1.88 -1.42
CA ILE A 84 -4.66 -2.86 -1.88
C ILE A 84 -3.45 -2.86 -0.94
N ASN A 85 -3.34 -3.86 -0.10
CA ASN A 85 -2.17 -4.14 0.72
C ASN A 85 -1.09 -4.80 -0.14
N ASN A 86 -0.21 -3.96 -0.74
CA ASN A 86 0.87 -4.39 -1.63
C ASN A 86 2.26 -4.28 -0.98
N ALA A 87 2.45 -3.37 -0.02
CA ALA A 87 3.75 -3.23 0.64
C ALA A 87 4.25 -4.56 1.19
N ALA A 88 5.47 -4.94 0.83
CA ALA A 88 6.07 -6.21 1.22
C ALA A 88 7.58 -6.09 1.43
N TYR A 89 8.13 -7.01 2.19
CA TYR A 89 9.55 -7.22 2.41
C TYR A 89 9.93 -8.64 2.00
N LEU A 90 10.79 -8.77 1.01
CA LEU A 90 11.25 -10.07 0.50
C LEU A 90 12.57 -10.52 1.13
N GLY A 91 13.26 -9.61 1.84
CA GLY A 91 14.59 -9.88 2.38
C GLY A 91 15.69 -9.90 1.31
N PRO A 92 16.93 -10.20 1.70
CA PRO A 92 18.02 -10.47 0.77
C PRO A 92 17.78 -11.77 0.00
N PRO A 93 18.44 -11.95 -1.16
CA PRO A 93 18.22 -13.12 -2.02
C PRO A 93 18.70 -14.44 -1.43
N ASP A 94 19.51 -14.43 -0.37
CA ASP A 94 19.97 -15.67 0.27
C ASP A 94 18.81 -16.34 1.00
N PRO A 95 18.54 -17.61 0.65
CA PRO A 95 17.43 -18.33 1.26
C PRO A 95 17.72 -18.60 2.74
N GLN A 96 16.69 -18.43 3.57
CA GLN A 96 16.71 -18.92 4.94
C GLN A 96 16.91 -20.44 4.93
N LYS A 97 18.00 -20.93 5.51
CA LYS A 97 18.31 -22.36 5.56
C LYS A 97 18.20 -22.84 7.00
N PHE A 98 17.69 -24.04 7.18
CA PHE A 98 17.68 -24.70 8.48
C PHE A 98 19.10 -24.76 9.06
N GLY A 99 19.28 -24.30 10.29
CA GLY A 99 20.60 -24.15 10.94
C GLY A 99 21.31 -22.82 10.66
N GLN A 100 20.80 -21.98 9.76
CA GLN A 100 21.34 -20.65 9.42
C GLN A 100 20.23 -19.59 9.30
N ILE A 101 19.19 -19.73 10.10
CA ILE A 101 18.04 -18.82 10.09
C ILE A 101 18.44 -17.48 10.70
N ASP A 102 18.29 -16.41 9.94
CA ASP A 102 18.33 -15.04 10.44
C ASP A 102 16.97 -14.66 11.04
N TYR A 103 16.87 -14.77 12.34
CA TYR A 103 15.62 -14.48 13.07
C TYR A 103 15.22 -13.00 13.02
N GLN A 104 16.16 -12.07 12.84
CA GLN A 104 15.83 -10.65 12.68
C GLN A 104 15.13 -10.42 11.34
N MET A 105 15.65 -11.00 10.28
CA MET A 105 15.02 -10.96 8.96
C MET A 105 13.65 -11.65 8.98
N PHE A 106 13.53 -12.78 9.65
CA PHE A 106 12.27 -13.50 9.83
C PHE A 106 11.22 -12.61 10.52
N THR A 107 11.59 -12.01 11.66
CA THR A 107 10.71 -11.09 12.40
C THR A 107 10.30 -9.90 11.56
N ARG A 108 11.24 -9.31 10.82
CA ARG A 108 10.95 -8.19 9.92
C ARG A 108 10.00 -8.59 8.79
N SER A 109 10.17 -9.76 8.21
CA SER A 109 9.27 -10.28 7.18
C SER A 109 7.85 -10.43 7.71
N PHE A 110 7.69 -10.96 8.92
CA PHE A 110 6.39 -11.11 9.55
C PHE A 110 5.75 -9.74 9.87
N GLU A 111 6.54 -8.81 10.41
CA GLU A 111 6.05 -7.46 10.71
C GLU A 111 5.55 -6.73 9.46
N VAL A 112 6.30 -6.78 8.36
CA VAL A 112 5.94 -6.09 7.12
C VAL A 112 4.83 -6.82 6.36
N ASN A 113 4.91 -8.15 6.25
CA ASN A 113 4.05 -8.91 5.33
C ASN A 113 2.74 -9.41 5.97
N ALA A 114 2.66 -9.43 7.31
CA ALA A 114 1.48 -9.90 8.03
C ALA A 114 0.90 -8.82 8.96
N ILE A 115 1.67 -8.35 9.95
CA ILE A 115 1.17 -7.41 10.96
C ILE A 115 0.85 -6.05 10.33
N GLY A 116 1.74 -5.52 9.49
CA GLY A 116 1.57 -4.22 8.85
C GLY A 116 0.29 -4.11 8.03
N PRO A 117 0.00 -5.03 7.09
CA PRO A 117 -1.26 -5.05 6.35
C PRO A 117 -2.50 -5.15 7.23
N MET A 118 -2.46 -5.94 8.30
CA MET A 118 -3.55 -6.03 9.26
C MET A 118 -3.77 -4.72 10.00
N ARG A 119 -2.70 -4.07 10.47
CA ARG A 119 -2.75 -2.76 11.12
C ARG A 119 -3.38 -1.70 10.22
N VAL A 120 -2.94 -1.61 8.96
CA VAL A 120 -3.52 -0.68 7.98
C VAL A 120 -4.99 -0.97 7.73
N THR A 121 -5.34 -2.24 7.54
CA THR A 121 -6.73 -2.66 7.30
C THR A 121 -7.63 -2.32 8.48
N GLU A 122 -7.22 -2.64 9.69
CA GLU A 122 -7.98 -2.34 10.91
C GLU A 122 -8.26 -0.83 11.05
N LYS A 123 -7.23 -0.01 10.88
CA LYS A 123 -7.34 1.45 11.01
C LYS A 123 -8.18 2.10 9.90
N LEU A 124 -8.15 1.55 8.69
CA LEU A 124 -8.87 2.10 7.52
C LEU A 124 -10.23 1.44 7.27
N ILE A 125 -10.68 0.55 8.14
CA ILE A 125 -11.92 -0.21 7.90
C ILE A 125 -13.14 0.70 7.72
N GLU A 126 -13.23 1.81 8.44
CA GLU A 126 -14.35 2.75 8.31
C GLU A 126 -14.29 3.50 6.98
N ASN A 127 -13.10 3.89 6.51
CA ASN A 127 -12.93 4.49 5.18
C ASN A 127 -13.39 3.53 4.06
N VAL A 128 -13.07 2.25 4.19
CA VAL A 128 -13.53 1.21 3.25
C VAL A 128 -15.04 1.01 3.34
N ARG A 129 -15.63 1.09 4.54
CA ARG A 129 -17.11 1.02 4.72
C ARG A 129 -17.84 2.18 4.08
N LEU A 130 -17.21 3.36 4.02
CA LEU A 130 -17.75 4.54 3.34
C LEU A 130 -17.68 4.43 1.81
N GLY A 131 -16.75 3.63 1.28
CA GLY A 131 -16.65 3.38 -0.16
C GLY A 131 -17.82 2.55 -0.71
N ASN A 132 -18.01 2.59 -2.02
CA ASN A 132 -19.08 1.88 -2.70
C ASN A 132 -18.74 0.40 -2.92
N MET A 133 -17.50 0.07 -3.31
CA MET A 133 -17.09 -1.31 -3.61
C MET A 133 -16.81 -2.13 -2.36
N LYS A 134 -16.29 -1.52 -1.29
CA LYS A 134 -15.99 -2.15 0.01
C LYS A 134 -15.08 -3.38 -0.14
N LYS A 135 -13.98 -3.22 -0.91
CA LYS A 135 -13.04 -4.30 -1.20
C LYS A 135 -11.70 -4.08 -0.52
N ILE A 136 -11.15 -5.16 0.02
CA ILE A 136 -9.80 -5.21 0.59
C ILE A 136 -9.06 -6.36 -0.08
N VAL A 137 -7.87 -6.07 -0.58
CA VAL A 137 -6.98 -7.04 -1.23
C VAL A 137 -5.68 -7.14 -0.45
N PHE A 138 -5.25 -8.35 -0.17
CA PHE A 138 -3.91 -8.67 0.31
C PHE A 138 -3.17 -9.38 -0.81
N LEU A 139 -2.02 -8.83 -1.24
CA LEU A 139 -1.20 -9.51 -2.21
C LEU A 139 -0.48 -10.68 -1.54
N ALA A 140 -0.66 -11.85 -2.10
CA ALA A 140 0.02 -13.07 -1.68
C ALA A 140 0.93 -13.57 -2.81
N SER A 141 1.72 -14.60 -2.53
CA SER A 141 2.60 -15.24 -3.48
C SER A 141 2.36 -16.76 -3.48
N SER A 142 2.60 -17.40 -4.61
CA SER A 142 2.63 -18.88 -4.69
C SER A 142 3.67 -19.49 -3.74
N ALA A 143 4.72 -18.73 -3.37
CA ALA A 143 5.69 -19.16 -2.37
C ALA A 143 5.10 -19.28 -0.95
N GLY A 144 3.96 -18.68 -0.67
CA GLY A 144 3.22 -18.81 0.58
C GLY A 144 2.13 -19.90 0.55
N SER A 145 1.99 -20.62 -0.54
CA SER A 145 1.03 -21.73 -0.71
C SER A 145 1.74 -23.06 -0.63
N ILE A 146 1.22 -23.97 0.17
CA ILE A 146 1.69 -25.36 0.30
C ILE A 146 0.90 -26.21 -0.68
#